data_6e393f2eccb0ff7ad9def1974db5060a
#
_entry.id   6e393f2eccb0ff7ad9def1974db5060a
#
_cell.length_a   1.000
_cell.length_b   1.000
_cell.length_c   1.000
_cell.angle_alpha   90.00
_cell.angle_beta   90.00
_cell.angle_gamma   90.00
#
_symmetry.space_group_name_H-M   'P 1'
#
loop_
_entity.id
_entity.type
_entity.pdbx_description
1 polymer ?
#
loop_
_entity_poly.entity_id
_entity_poly.type
_entity_poly.pdbx_seq_one_letter_code
_entity_poly.pdbx_strand_id
1 'polypeptide(L)'
;MSLRHDGRAADQMRPVSIEPGFVRTATGSALISIGETRVICTASAEDRVPGWRAGSGLGWVTAEYGMLPASTGRRKPRDVSKGRPDGRTVEIQRLIGRSLRGIVDFAALGE
;
A
#
# COMPACT_ATOMS: atom_id res chain seq x y z
N MET A 1 26.35 -12.90 21.18
CA MET A 1 25.02 -12.50 20.69
C MET A 1 24.61 -13.45 19.58
N SER A 2 23.43 -14.03 19.67
CA SER A 2 22.95 -14.89 18.61
C SER A 2 22.42 -14.07 17.43
N LEU A 3 22.72 -14.52 16.23
CA LEU A 3 22.21 -13.90 15.01
C LEU A 3 20.89 -14.55 14.61
N ARG A 4 20.09 -13.82 13.84
CA ARG A 4 18.87 -14.37 13.22
C ARG A 4 19.27 -15.38 12.15
N HIS A 5 18.31 -16.18 11.68
CA HIS A 5 18.55 -17.23 10.70
C HIS A 5 19.20 -16.75 9.39
N ASP A 6 19.05 -15.47 9.05
CA ASP A 6 19.62 -14.84 7.87
C ASP A 6 20.93 -14.07 8.15
N GLY A 7 21.50 -14.24 9.35
CA GLY A 7 22.76 -13.62 9.74
C GLY A 7 22.64 -12.22 10.33
N ARG A 8 21.43 -11.67 10.45
CA ARG A 8 21.23 -10.34 11.03
C ARG A 8 21.32 -10.35 12.55
N ALA A 9 21.83 -9.26 13.13
CA ALA A 9 21.72 -9.03 14.57
C ALA A 9 20.28 -8.77 14.96
N ALA A 10 19.96 -8.89 16.26
CA ALA A 10 18.58 -8.76 16.75
C ALA A 10 17.97 -7.37 16.47
N ASP A 11 18.80 -6.33 16.45
CA ASP A 11 18.39 -4.94 16.22
C ASP A 11 18.60 -4.47 14.78
N GLN A 12 18.98 -5.37 13.90
CA GLN A 12 19.27 -5.05 12.51
C GLN A 12 18.07 -5.30 11.61
N MET A 13 17.65 -4.28 10.85
CA MET A 13 16.61 -4.44 9.84
C MET A 13 17.12 -5.24 8.66
N ARG A 14 16.20 -5.90 7.96
CA ARG A 14 16.50 -6.44 6.64
C ARG A 14 16.87 -5.28 5.70
N PRO A 15 17.69 -5.53 4.67
CA PRO A 15 18.01 -4.48 3.71
C PRO A 15 16.73 -3.90 3.08
N VAL A 16 16.66 -2.58 3.01
CA VAL A 16 15.51 -1.86 2.45
C VAL A 16 15.96 -1.12 1.20
N SER A 17 15.21 -1.25 0.12
CA SER A 17 15.40 -0.43 -1.06
C SER A 17 14.05 0.08 -1.55
N ILE A 18 14.04 1.30 -2.09
CA ILE A 18 12.85 1.93 -2.64
C ILE A 18 13.22 2.44 -4.02
N GLU A 19 12.49 1.95 -5.04
CA GLU A 19 12.68 2.37 -6.42
C GLU A 19 11.46 3.17 -6.87
N PRO A 20 11.54 4.51 -6.88
CA PRO A 20 10.42 5.35 -7.33
C PRO A 20 10.23 5.25 -8.84
N GLY A 21 9.00 5.53 -9.29
CA GLY A 21 8.71 5.57 -10.73
C GLY A 21 8.64 4.20 -11.40
N PHE A 22 8.47 3.15 -10.62
CA PHE A 22 8.47 1.77 -11.12
C PHE A 22 7.34 1.48 -12.11
N VAL A 23 6.16 2.08 -11.90
CA VAL A 23 5.01 1.94 -12.79
C VAL A 23 4.83 3.25 -13.57
N ARG A 24 5.12 3.23 -14.87
CA ARG A 24 5.17 4.44 -15.70
C ARG A 24 3.82 5.12 -15.89
N THR A 25 2.74 4.35 -15.86
CA THR A 25 1.39 4.86 -16.13
C THR A 25 0.68 5.36 -14.89
N ALA A 26 1.23 5.14 -13.69
CA ALA A 26 0.65 5.65 -12.45
C ALA A 26 1.08 7.10 -12.20
N THR A 27 0.24 7.88 -11.52
CA THR A 27 0.59 9.24 -11.10
C THR A 27 1.82 9.23 -10.22
N GLY A 28 1.87 8.28 -9.29
CA GLY A 28 3.07 8.00 -8.51
C GLY A 28 3.22 6.51 -8.29
N SER A 29 4.44 6.04 -8.13
CA SER A 29 4.69 4.63 -7.88
C SER A 29 6.03 4.40 -7.22
N ALA A 30 6.16 3.27 -6.54
CA ALA A 30 7.42 2.82 -6.00
C ALA A 30 7.40 1.29 -5.87
N LEU A 31 8.56 0.69 -6.05
CA LEU A 31 8.79 -0.70 -5.65
C LEU A 31 9.61 -0.65 -4.36
N ILE A 32 9.04 -1.11 -3.26
CA ILE A 32 9.76 -1.25 -2.00
C ILE A 32 10.15 -2.70 -1.80
N SER A 33 11.39 -2.93 -1.40
CA SER A 33 11.92 -4.25 -1.07
C SER A 33 12.48 -4.23 0.34
N ILE A 34 12.07 -5.16 1.16
CA ILE A 34 12.61 -5.38 2.51
C ILE A 34 13.01 -6.85 2.58
N GLY A 35 14.32 -7.11 2.46
CA GLY A 35 14.81 -8.47 2.25
C GLY A 35 14.24 -9.01 0.94
N GLU A 36 13.59 -10.16 0.98
CA GLU A 36 12.95 -10.76 -0.19
C GLU A 36 11.48 -10.36 -0.35
N THR A 37 10.94 -9.59 0.60
CA THR A 37 9.57 -9.08 0.49
C THR A 37 9.56 -7.86 -0.43
N ARG A 38 8.71 -7.90 -1.45
CA ARG A 38 8.57 -6.81 -2.42
C ARG A 38 7.13 -6.39 -2.53
N VAL A 39 6.91 -5.08 -2.56
CA VAL A 39 5.58 -4.51 -2.70
C VAL A 39 5.61 -3.44 -3.79
N ILE A 40 4.70 -3.55 -4.74
CA ILE A 40 4.50 -2.52 -5.74
C ILE A 40 3.43 -1.57 -5.20
N CYS A 41 3.80 -0.30 -5.06
CA CYS A 41 2.91 0.73 -4.56
C CYS A 41 2.59 1.69 -5.70
N THR A 42 1.33 2.02 -5.88
CA THR A 42 0.92 3.03 -6.85
C THR A 42 -0.04 4.01 -6.20
N ALA A 43 -0.02 5.24 -6.67
CA ALA A 43 -0.96 6.26 -6.26
C ALA A 43 -1.53 6.92 -7.51
N SER A 44 -2.82 7.17 -7.51
CA SER A 44 -3.50 7.86 -8.58
C SER A 44 -4.28 9.03 -7.99
N ALA A 45 -4.22 10.17 -8.66
CA ALA A 45 -4.98 11.35 -8.29
C ALA A 45 -6.25 11.42 -9.14
N GLU A 46 -7.36 11.67 -8.49
CA GLU A 46 -8.65 11.89 -9.15
C GLU A 46 -9.11 13.32 -8.88
N ASP A 47 -9.81 13.91 -9.84
CA ASP A 47 -10.26 15.31 -9.77
C ASP A 47 -11.60 15.44 -9.03
N ARG A 48 -11.92 14.51 -8.15
CA ARG A 48 -13.16 14.52 -7.38
C ARG A 48 -12.96 13.78 -6.06
N VAL A 49 -13.83 14.09 -5.11
CA VAL A 49 -13.88 13.41 -3.81
C VAL A 49 -15.13 12.53 -3.74
N PRO A 50 -15.19 11.57 -2.79
CA PRO A 50 -16.42 10.81 -2.53
C PRO A 50 -17.59 11.76 -2.24
N GLY A 51 -18.83 11.31 -2.58
CA GLY A 51 -20.02 12.13 -2.44
C GLY A 51 -20.22 12.69 -1.03
N TRP A 52 -19.89 11.90 0.01
CA TRP A 52 -20.04 12.33 1.40
C TRP A 52 -19.05 13.44 1.80
N ARG A 53 -18.01 13.65 1.01
CA ARG A 53 -16.98 14.68 1.24
C ARG A 53 -17.21 15.91 0.37
N ALA A 54 -18.06 15.81 -0.64
CA ALA A 54 -18.31 16.89 -1.60
C ALA A 54 -18.85 18.15 -0.90
N GLY A 55 -18.38 19.31 -1.32
CA GLY A 55 -18.75 20.59 -0.73
C GLY A 55 -17.99 20.94 0.54
N SER A 56 -17.10 20.09 1.03
CA SER A 56 -16.32 20.37 2.24
C SER A 56 -15.10 21.25 1.98
N GLY A 57 -14.64 21.35 0.74
CA GLY A 57 -13.36 21.99 0.41
C GLY A 57 -12.14 21.15 0.77
N LEU A 58 -12.36 19.92 1.20
CA LEU A 58 -11.31 19.01 1.67
C LEU A 58 -11.16 17.82 0.74
N GLY A 59 -9.93 17.39 0.52
CA GLY A 59 -9.63 16.19 -0.22
C GLY A 59 -9.82 14.92 0.60
N TRP A 60 -9.54 13.80 -0.01
CA TRP A 60 -9.64 12.50 0.66
C TRP A 60 -8.57 11.55 0.12
N VAL A 61 -8.21 10.58 0.94
CA VAL A 61 -7.28 9.52 0.56
C VAL A 61 -7.89 8.18 0.94
N THR A 62 -7.88 7.26 0.00
CA THR A 62 -8.28 5.88 0.24
C THR A 62 -7.19 4.95 -0.28
N ALA A 63 -7.20 3.71 0.17
CA ALA A 63 -6.20 2.74 -0.20
C ALA A 63 -6.83 1.38 -0.47
N GLU A 64 -6.18 0.65 -1.35
CA GLU A 64 -6.49 -0.75 -1.63
C GLU A 64 -5.23 -1.58 -1.44
N TYR A 65 -5.43 -2.86 -1.20
CA TYR A 65 -4.34 -3.80 -0.99
C TYR A 65 -4.73 -5.17 -1.53
N GLY A 66 -3.77 -5.88 -2.06
CA GLY A 66 -3.96 -7.26 -2.47
C GLY A 66 -2.62 -7.96 -2.64
N MET A 67 -2.67 -9.26 -2.69
CA MET A 67 -1.51 -10.09 -3.01
C MET A 67 -1.69 -10.67 -4.40
N LEU A 68 -0.61 -10.64 -5.19
CA LEU A 68 -0.61 -11.32 -6.47
C LEU A 68 -0.75 -12.84 -6.26
N PRO A 69 -1.42 -13.55 -7.16
CA PRO A 69 -1.58 -15.00 -7.01
C PRO A 69 -0.26 -15.76 -6.87
N ALA A 70 0.82 -15.27 -7.47
CA ALA A 70 2.14 -15.89 -7.42
C ALA A 70 3.04 -15.33 -6.33
N SER A 71 2.51 -14.51 -5.39
CA SER A 71 3.31 -13.83 -4.37
C SER A 71 3.78 -14.74 -3.24
N THR A 72 3.18 -15.93 -3.12
CA THR A 72 3.53 -16.93 -2.10
C THR A 72 3.90 -18.24 -2.78
N GLY A 73 4.40 -19.21 -2.02
CA GLY A 73 4.72 -20.54 -2.53
C GLY A 73 3.51 -21.31 -3.08
N ARG A 74 2.31 -20.91 -2.69
CA ARG A 74 1.04 -21.41 -3.24
C ARG A 74 0.34 -20.27 -3.96
N ARG A 75 -0.26 -20.57 -5.10
CA ARG A 75 -1.06 -19.58 -5.80
C ARG A 75 -2.26 -19.16 -4.93
N LYS A 76 -2.37 -17.86 -4.65
CA LYS A 76 -3.50 -17.29 -3.91
C LYS A 76 -4.56 -16.84 -4.91
N PRO A 77 -5.84 -17.21 -4.74
CA PRO A 77 -6.91 -16.68 -5.58
C PRO A 77 -7.00 -15.16 -5.43
N ARG A 78 -7.29 -14.47 -6.52
CA ARG A 78 -7.53 -13.03 -6.48
C ARG A 78 -8.87 -12.75 -5.79
N ASP A 79 -8.94 -11.64 -5.05
CA ASP A 79 -10.16 -11.25 -4.37
C ASP A 79 -11.32 -11.02 -5.34
N VAL A 80 -11.04 -10.46 -6.52
CA VAL A 80 -12.07 -10.27 -7.56
C VAL A 80 -12.68 -11.58 -8.01
N SER A 81 -11.90 -12.68 -8.02
CA SER A 81 -12.40 -14.01 -8.37
C SER A 81 -13.29 -14.59 -7.29
N LYS A 82 -13.18 -14.13 -6.06
CA LYS A 82 -14.02 -14.53 -4.93
C LYS A 82 -15.28 -13.68 -4.82
N GLY A 83 -15.36 -12.56 -5.55
CA GLY A 83 -16.45 -11.61 -5.50
C GLY A 83 -16.34 -10.58 -4.37
N ARG A 84 -15.42 -10.76 -3.44
CA ARG A 84 -15.15 -9.81 -2.33
C ARG A 84 -13.76 -10.05 -1.75
N PRO A 85 -13.13 -9.01 -1.18
CA PRO A 85 -11.87 -9.18 -0.44
C PRO A 85 -12.08 -10.03 0.82
N ASP A 86 -11.05 -10.76 1.24
CA ASP A 86 -11.07 -11.44 2.54
C ASP A 86 -10.88 -10.43 3.68
N GLY A 87 -11.12 -10.90 4.93
CA GLY A 87 -11.06 -10.03 6.10
C GLY A 87 -9.68 -9.43 6.35
N ARG A 88 -8.62 -10.19 6.07
CA ARG A 88 -7.24 -9.70 6.21
C ARG A 88 -6.95 -8.59 5.22
N THR A 89 -7.33 -8.76 3.97
CA THR A 89 -7.15 -7.74 2.93
C THR A 89 -7.85 -6.44 3.30
N VAL A 90 -9.10 -6.52 3.76
CA VAL A 90 -9.88 -5.35 4.17
C VAL A 90 -9.19 -4.63 5.34
N GLU A 91 -8.72 -5.36 6.34
CA GLU A 91 -8.06 -4.75 7.50
C GLU A 91 -6.76 -4.05 7.12
N ILE A 92 -5.97 -4.64 6.23
CA ILE A 92 -4.74 -4.01 5.75
C ILE A 92 -5.04 -2.75 4.95
N GLN A 93 -6.08 -2.77 4.10
CA GLN A 93 -6.52 -1.58 3.36
C GLN A 93 -6.88 -0.44 4.30
N ARG A 94 -7.62 -0.75 5.37
CA ARG A 94 -8.01 0.25 6.36
C ARG A 94 -6.81 0.83 7.09
N LEU A 95 -5.86 -0.01 7.46
CA LEU A 95 -4.63 0.42 8.12
C LEU A 95 -3.81 1.36 7.24
N ILE A 96 -3.62 1.00 5.97
CA ILE A 96 -2.89 1.85 5.01
C ILE A 96 -3.58 3.19 4.86
N GLY A 97 -4.89 3.19 4.62
CA GLY A 97 -5.67 4.42 4.45
C GLY A 97 -5.57 5.33 5.67
N ARG A 98 -5.74 4.78 6.86
CA ARG A 98 -5.63 5.56 8.11
C ARG A 98 -4.24 6.13 8.31
N SER A 99 -3.20 5.37 8.01
CA SER A 99 -1.83 5.84 8.13
C SER A 99 -1.54 7.01 7.20
N LEU A 100 -1.98 6.91 5.95
CA LEU A 100 -1.79 7.98 4.96
C LEU A 100 -2.59 9.23 5.34
N ARG A 101 -3.83 9.07 5.80
CA ARG A 101 -4.66 10.21 6.20
C ARG A 101 -4.05 11.00 7.36
N GLY A 102 -3.26 10.36 8.19
CA GLY A 102 -2.60 11.03 9.31
C GLY A 102 -1.50 12.01 8.89
N ILE A 103 -1.02 11.93 7.66
CA ILE A 103 0.08 12.79 7.17
C ILE A 103 -0.34 13.71 6.02
N VAL A 104 -1.61 13.69 5.61
CA VAL A 104 -2.11 14.48 4.48
C VAL A 104 -2.86 15.71 4.99
N ASP A 105 -2.54 16.86 4.43
CA ASP A 105 -3.31 18.08 4.64
C ASP A 105 -4.46 18.09 3.62
N PHE A 106 -5.66 17.78 4.08
CA PHE A 106 -6.83 17.67 3.20
C PHE A 106 -7.26 19.00 2.60
N ALA A 107 -7.02 20.10 3.32
CA ALA A 107 -7.33 21.43 2.79
C ALA A 107 -6.38 21.80 1.64
N ALA A 108 -5.11 21.46 1.77
CA ALA A 108 -4.13 21.69 0.70
C ALA A 108 -4.37 20.77 -0.50
N LEU A 109 -4.79 19.53 -0.24
CA LEU A 109 -5.13 18.59 -1.30
C LEU A 109 -6.36 19.08 -2.10
N GLY A 110 -7.37 19.60 -1.38
CA GLY A 110 -8.59 20.10 -1.99
C GLY A 110 -9.52 19.02 -2.53
N GLU A 111 -10.68 19.46 -2.97
CA GLU A 111 -11.65 18.55 -3.62
C GLU A 111 -11.26 18.19 -5.04
#